data_5f1972c7aa6cc686b6e4e2de435b7fb6
#
_entry.id   5f1972c7aa6cc686b6e4e2de435b7fb6
#
_cell.length_a   1.000
_cell.length_b   1.000
_cell.length_c   1.000
_cell.angle_alpha   90.00
_cell.angle_beta   90.00
_cell.angle_gamma   90.00
#
_symmetry.space_group_name_H-M   'P 1'
#
loop_
_entity.id
_entity.type
_entity.pdbx_description
1 polymer ?
#
loop_
_entity_poly.entity_id
_entity_poly.type
_entity_poly.pdbx_seq_one_letter_code
_entity_poly.pdbx_strand_id
1 'polypeptide(L)'
;MFTNGTLYDDLNKDVTMKEGGAFVQVSKRLLNEKLKLTFSERYDKNENFKGRWTPRISGVFSPTEKHSFRTSFQRGFRNPTSGDQYIFLNVGPIIILGGVPSNSQGLNVYENSYTAPSVGAFGAAFGQAVGSGAAPPQAVADNLNLLQKSAVEYIKPELVSTFEIGYRGLWLDNLSVDFNYYYSRYTDFIINTVVIRPDSDILLSNGDYNPAAAMDILEGNIQAFQLYTNASDVVSAQGATLGFSYLLPKGYSLGVNGTWASFNLMEADANNIPAFNTPEFRTGITFGNTALTERIGFNLAWRWQDAFDWYGTLTQMAPGRIEAYSTVDMQVSYKLPRQKSVVKIGASNLFDNQVYQAYGSPTVGGLYYVSLTFDEMFRK
;
A
#
# COMPACT_ATOMS: atom_id res chain seq x y z
N MET A 1 -4.43 5.69 -22.47
CA MET A 1 -4.30 4.38 -23.12
C MET A 1 -3.19 3.67 -22.39
N PHE A 2 -3.44 2.53 -21.81
CA PHE A 2 -2.37 1.69 -21.28
C PHE A 2 -1.63 1.19 -22.51
N THR A 3 -0.39 1.58 -22.68
CA THR A 3 0.42 1.12 -23.82
C THR A 3 0.88 -0.29 -23.51
N ASN A 4 0.07 -1.28 -23.65
CA ASN A 4 0.32 -2.75 -23.59
C ASN A 4 1.79 -3.20 -23.44
N GLY A 5 2.59 -2.54 -22.56
CA GLY A 5 4.01 -2.79 -22.38
C GLY A 5 4.94 -2.14 -23.42
N THR A 6 4.43 -1.22 -24.24
CA THR A 6 5.21 -0.42 -25.20
C THR A 6 5.47 0.98 -24.68
N LEU A 7 6.50 1.66 -25.18
CA LEU A 7 6.73 3.07 -24.88
C LEU A 7 5.64 3.94 -25.54
N TYR A 8 5.32 5.08 -24.90
CA TYR A 8 4.27 5.95 -25.42
C TYR A 8 4.61 6.59 -26.77
N ASP A 9 5.89 6.79 -27.07
CA ASP A 9 6.41 7.37 -28.30
C ASP A 9 6.73 6.34 -29.38
N ASP A 10 6.78 5.05 -29.03
CA ASP A 10 6.99 3.94 -29.96
C ASP A 10 6.15 2.72 -29.55
N LEU A 11 4.91 2.69 -30.04
CA LEU A 11 3.95 1.61 -29.75
C LEU A 11 4.34 0.25 -30.36
N ASN A 12 5.37 0.20 -31.21
CA ASN A 12 5.86 -1.05 -31.81
C ASN A 12 7.03 -1.64 -31.02
N LYS A 13 7.52 -0.94 -29.98
CA LYS A 13 8.65 -1.36 -29.19
C LYS A 13 8.20 -1.87 -27.81
N ASP A 14 8.27 -3.17 -27.64
CA ASP A 14 8.01 -3.81 -26.34
C ASP A 14 9.02 -3.34 -25.29
N VAL A 15 8.50 -3.05 -24.08
CA VAL A 15 9.32 -2.81 -22.90
C VAL A 15 9.69 -4.15 -22.29
N THR A 16 10.96 -4.51 -22.37
CA THR A 16 11.52 -5.70 -21.73
C THR A 16 12.35 -5.29 -20.51
N MET A 17 12.08 -5.88 -19.35
CA MET A 17 12.86 -5.66 -18.15
C MET A 17 13.56 -6.95 -17.73
N LYS A 18 14.87 -6.86 -17.50
CA LYS A 18 15.67 -7.98 -17.02
C LYS A 18 16.02 -7.79 -15.55
N GLU A 19 15.80 -8.83 -14.77
CA GLU A 19 16.14 -8.87 -13.36
C GLU A 19 16.89 -10.16 -13.03
N GLY A 20 17.80 -10.09 -12.08
CA GLY A 20 18.53 -11.24 -11.58
C GLY A 20 19.00 -11.02 -10.16
N GLY A 21 19.09 -12.11 -9.40
CA GLY A 21 19.53 -12.02 -8.01
C GLY A 21 20.08 -13.35 -7.51
N ALA A 22 20.85 -13.28 -6.43
CA ALA A 22 21.37 -14.42 -5.71
C ALA A 22 21.31 -14.18 -4.21
N PHE A 23 21.22 -15.25 -3.43
CA PHE A 23 21.22 -15.13 -1.97
C PHE A 23 22.03 -16.26 -1.32
N VAL A 24 22.48 -15.98 -0.10
CA VAL A 24 23.07 -16.97 0.81
C VAL A 24 22.34 -16.88 2.15
N GLN A 25 22.10 -18.03 2.76
CA GLN A 25 21.52 -18.11 4.09
C GLN A 25 22.26 -19.14 4.94
N VAL A 26 22.58 -18.73 6.16
CA VAL A 26 23.21 -19.60 7.16
C VAL A 26 22.34 -19.60 8.41
N SER A 27 22.09 -20.79 8.95
CA SER A 27 21.36 -20.97 10.20
C SER A 27 22.19 -21.82 11.16
N LYS A 28 22.17 -21.45 12.45
CA LYS A 28 22.81 -22.23 13.51
C LYS A 28 21.89 -22.36 14.70
N ARG A 29 21.85 -23.56 15.28
CA ARG A 29 21.16 -23.82 16.54
C ARG A 29 22.16 -23.87 17.68
N LEU A 30 21.79 -23.28 18.78
CA LEU A 30 22.61 -23.09 19.98
C LEU A 30 21.78 -23.40 21.24
N LEU A 31 22.40 -23.44 22.41
CA LEU A 31 21.75 -23.63 23.70
C LEU A 31 20.88 -24.91 23.73
N ASN A 32 21.45 -26.03 23.32
CA ASN A 32 20.72 -27.30 23.21
C ASN A 32 19.44 -27.18 22.35
N GLU A 33 19.59 -26.63 21.15
CA GLU A 33 18.52 -26.44 20.15
C GLU A 33 17.49 -25.33 20.50
N LYS A 34 17.58 -24.72 21.69
CA LYS A 34 16.60 -23.71 22.16
C LYS A 34 16.73 -22.38 21.45
N LEU A 35 17.88 -22.04 20.90
CA LEU A 35 18.12 -20.79 20.16
C LEU A 35 18.52 -21.10 18.73
N LYS A 36 17.70 -20.67 17.77
CA LYS A 36 18.02 -20.70 16.33
C LYS A 36 18.35 -19.28 15.88
N LEU A 37 19.56 -19.06 15.38
CA LEU A 37 19.99 -17.84 14.71
C LEU A 37 20.03 -18.09 13.21
N THR A 38 19.55 -17.11 12.43
CA THR A 38 19.62 -17.16 10.96
C THR A 38 20.11 -15.80 10.46
N PHE A 39 21.10 -15.85 9.59
CA PHE A 39 21.56 -14.71 8.79
C PHE A 39 21.33 -15.03 7.32
N SER A 40 20.85 -14.06 6.57
CA SER A 40 20.78 -14.14 5.11
C SER A 40 21.19 -12.81 4.48
N GLU A 41 21.83 -12.91 3.34
CA GLU A 41 22.23 -11.79 2.50
C GLU A 41 21.76 -12.07 1.08
N ARG A 42 21.12 -11.10 0.45
CA ARG A 42 20.63 -11.22 -0.93
C ARG A 42 21.09 -10.02 -1.72
N TYR A 43 21.53 -10.26 -2.95
CA TYR A 43 21.83 -9.25 -3.96
C TYR A 43 20.86 -9.36 -5.12
N ASP A 44 20.26 -8.23 -5.50
CA ASP A 44 19.36 -8.13 -6.64
C ASP A 44 19.79 -6.99 -7.57
N LYS A 45 19.67 -7.22 -8.86
CA LYS A 45 19.95 -6.24 -9.92
C LYS A 45 18.80 -6.23 -10.93
N ASN A 46 18.18 -5.07 -11.09
CA ASN A 46 17.25 -4.76 -12.15
C ASN A 46 17.96 -3.93 -13.24
N GLU A 47 17.53 -4.04 -14.49
CA GLU A 47 18.13 -3.34 -15.63
C GLU A 47 18.12 -1.81 -15.44
N ASN A 48 17.00 -1.25 -14.97
CA ASN A 48 16.79 0.19 -14.83
C ASN A 48 17.40 0.78 -13.55
N PHE A 49 17.75 -0.05 -12.55
CA PHE A 49 18.18 0.43 -11.24
C PHE A 49 19.52 -0.18 -10.82
N LYS A 50 20.22 0.50 -9.91
CA LYS A 50 21.46 -0.02 -9.31
C LYS A 50 21.18 -1.29 -8.51
N GLY A 51 22.13 -2.23 -8.50
CA GLY A 51 22.04 -3.43 -7.67
C GLY A 51 22.01 -3.11 -6.17
N ARG A 52 21.32 -3.96 -5.37
CA ARG A 52 21.06 -3.73 -3.95
C ARG A 52 21.31 -4.99 -3.12
N TRP A 53 21.83 -4.75 -1.93
CA TRP A 53 22.02 -5.77 -0.90
C TRP A 53 20.94 -5.65 0.17
N THR A 54 20.37 -6.79 0.56
CA THR A 54 19.28 -6.87 1.52
C THR A 54 19.58 -7.88 2.63
N PRO A 55 20.31 -7.45 3.68
CA PRO A 55 20.61 -8.28 4.83
C PRO A 55 19.39 -8.56 5.69
N ARG A 56 19.34 -9.77 6.25
CA ARG A 56 18.38 -10.16 7.27
C ARG A 56 19.07 -10.96 8.37
N ILE A 57 18.78 -10.61 9.62
CA ILE A 57 19.14 -11.40 10.79
C ILE A 57 17.88 -11.72 11.59
N SER A 58 17.76 -12.95 12.06
CA SER A 58 16.64 -13.35 12.92
C SER A 58 17.07 -14.34 13.98
N GLY A 59 16.42 -14.27 15.14
CA GLY A 59 16.58 -15.15 16.26
C GLY A 59 15.23 -15.72 16.70
N VAL A 60 15.20 -17.02 16.98
CA VAL A 60 14.06 -17.69 17.60
C VAL A 60 14.57 -18.40 18.86
N PHE A 61 14.05 -17.98 20.01
CA PHE A 61 14.35 -18.60 21.29
C PHE A 61 13.15 -19.34 21.84
N SER A 62 13.27 -20.65 21.97
CA SER A 62 12.24 -21.54 22.49
C SER A 62 12.73 -22.16 23.82
N PRO A 63 12.49 -21.50 24.96
CA PRO A 63 12.90 -22.01 26.28
C PRO A 63 12.25 -23.36 26.59
N THR A 64 11.04 -23.58 26.10
CA THR A 64 10.28 -24.83 26.16
C THR A 64 9.63 -25.12 24.80
N GLU A 65 9.08 -26.30 24.62
CA GLU A 65 8.32 -26.68 23.41
C GLU A 65 7.02 -25.87 23.24
N LYS A 66 6.51 -25.30 24.33
CA LYS A 66 5.25 -24.54 24.36
C LYS A 66 5.42 -23.05 24.16
N HIS A 67 6.63 -22.50 24.30
CA HIS A 67 6.87 -21.07 24.27
C HIS A 67 8.01 -20.72 23.32
N SER A 68 7.78 -19.73 22.47
CA SER A 68 8.74 -19.26 21.48
C SER A 68 8.72 -17.74 21.39
N PHE A 69 9.90 -17.14 21.48
CA PHE A 69 10.15 -15.71 21.26
C PHE A 69 10.90 -15.56 19.94
N ARG A 70 10.51 -14.58 19.15
CA ARG A 70 11.15 -14.32 17.86
C ARG A 70 11.52 -12.84 17.75
N THR A 71 12.64 -12.57 17.12
CA THR A 71 13.04 -11.23 16.75
C THR A 71 13.71 -11.25 15.40
N SER A 72 13.51 -10.22 14.60
CA SER A 72 14.19 -10.08 13.32
C SER A 72 14.47 -8.62 13.00
N PHE A 73 15.55 -8.39 12.28
CA PHE A 73 15.84 -7.17 11.57
C PHE A 73 16.11 -7.51 10.12
N GLN A 74 15.48 -6.78 9.21
CA GLN A 74 15.68 -6.98 7.78
C GLN A 74 15.67 -5.65 7.03
N ARG A 75 16.45 -5.61 5.96
CA ARG A 75 16.30 -4.62 4.90
C ARG A 75 15.62 -5.27 3.70
N GLY A 76 14.77 -4.52 3.05
CA GLY A 76 14.11 -4.90 1.81
C GLY A 76 14.08 -3.71 0.86
N PHE A 77 13.69 -3.96 -0.37
CA PHE A 77 13.42 -2.91 -1.34
C PHE A 77 12.22 -3.33 -2.21
N ARG A 78 11.60 -2.35 -2.83
CA ARG A 78 10.57 -2.56 -3.85
C ARG A 78 10.97 -1.81 -5.11
N ASN A 79 11.22 -2.52 -6.19
CA ASN A 79 11.34 -1.87 -7.50
C ASN A 79 9.98 -1.25 -7.87
N PRO A 80 9.98 -0.06 -8.48
CA PRO A 80 8.78 0.47 -9.11
C PRO A 80 8.17 -0.57 -10.05
N THR A 81 6.86 -0.69 -10.06
CA THR A 81 6.17 -1.58 -11.01
C THR A 81 6.37 -1.12 -12.45
N SER A 82 6.06 -1.97 -13.43
CA SER A 82 6.10 -1.55 -14.84
C SER A 82 5.17 -0.35 -15.11
N GLY A 83 4.04 -0.28 -14.41
CA GLY A 83 3.15 0.88 -14.45
C GLY A 83 3.81 2.14 -13.92
N ASP A 84 4.42 2.09 -12.73
CA ASP A 84 5.12 3.23 -12.12
C ASP A 84 6.28 3.74 -13.00
N GLN A 85 6.88 2.85 -13.79
CA GLN A 85 8.00 3.17 -14.66
C GLN A 85 7.58 3.71 -16.03
N TYR A 86 6.56 3.11 -16.66
CA TYR A 86 6.29 3.27 -18.09
C TYR A 86 4.86 3.68 -18.45
N ILE A 87 3.98 3.93 -17.48
CA ILE A 87 2.63 4.37 -17.79
C ILE A 87 2.67 5.70 -18.57
N PHE A 88 1.89 5.78 -19.62
CA PHE A 88 1.50 7.02 -20.28
C PHE A 88 -0.01 6.97 -20.52
N LEU A 89 -0.77 7.68 -19.68
CA LEU A 89 -2.22 7.66 -19.75
C LEU A 89 -2.78 9.07 -19.73
N ASN A 90 -3.34 9.48 -20.86
CA ASN A 90 -4.06 10.74 -20.96
C ASN A 90 -5.51 10.51 -20.48
N VAL A 91 -5.87 11.17 -19.37
CA VAL A 91 -7.23 11.14 -18.79
C VAL A 91 -7.96 12.50 -18.97
N GLY A 92 -7.60 13.25 -19.97
CA GLY A 92 -8.17 14.57 -20.31
C GLY A 92 -7.35 15.71 -19.70
N PRO A 93 -7.70 16.25 -18.51
CA PRO A 93 -6.99 17.39 -17.94
C PRO A 93 -5.58 17.05 -17.42
N ILE A 94 -5.29 15.76 -17.18
CA ILE A 94 -4.03 15.28 -16.62
C ILE A 94 -3.48 14.12 -17.47
N ILE A 95 -2.17 14.12 -17.67
CA ILE A 95 -1.43 12.97 -18.20
C ILE A 95 -0.72 12.28 -17.03
N ILE A 96 -1.01 10.99 -16.82
CA ILE A 96 -0.30 10.15 -15.86
C ILE A 96 0.95 9.62 -16.55
N LEU A 97 2.13 9.91 -15.98
CA LEU A 97 3.43 9.62 -16.57
C LEU A 97 4.32 8.81 -15.63
N GLY A 98 4.81 7.67 -16.12
CA GLY A 98 5.77 6.82 -15.41
C GLY A 98 7.13 7.49 -15.24
N GLY A 99 7.80 7.16 -14.13
CA GLY A 99 8.92 7.92 -13.59
C GLY A 99 10.31 7.58 -14.11
N VAL A 100 10.48 6.79 -15.18
CA VAL A 100 11.81 6.52 -15.73
C VAL A 100 12.19 7.49 -16.86
N PRO A 101 13.48 7.85 -17.02
CA PRO A 101 13.91 8.82 -18.03
C PRO A 101 13.47 8.47 -19.46
N SER A 102 13.49 7.18 -19.81
CA SER A 102 13.10 6.73 -21.15
C SER A 102 11.60 6.94 -21.44
N ASN A 103 10.76 7.07 -20.43
CA ASN A 103 9.32 7.28 -20.60
C ASN A 103 8.92 8.77 -20.67
N SER A 104 9.82 9.69 -20.34
CA SER A 104 9.57 11.13 -20.39
C SER A 104 10.37 11.85 -21.47
N GLN A 105 11.10 11.11 -22.29
CA GLN A 105 11.99 11.66 -23.31
C GLN A 105 11.19 12.55 -24.29
N GLY A 106 11.66 13.78 -24.48
CA GLY A 106 11.03 14.77 -25.34
C GLY A 106 9.88 15.58 -24.71
N LEU A 107 9.43 15.21 -23.51
CA LEU A 107 8.37 15.95 -22.81
C LEU A 107 8.91 17.09 -21.92
N ASN A 108 10.18 17.05 -21.53
CA ASN A 108 10.84 18.04 -20.65
C ASN A 108 10.09 18.32 -19.35
N VAL A 109 9.30 17.34 -18.86
CA VAL A 109 8.36 17.58 -17.76
C VAL A 109 9.07 17.66 -16.40
N TYR A 110 10.17 16.90 -16.22
CA TYR A 110 10.95 16.91 -14.97
C TYR A 110 11.81 18.17 -14.84
N GLU A 111 12.23 18.75 -15.95
CA GLU A 111 13.10 19.92 -16.03
C GLU A 111 12.30 21.23 -16.13
N ASN A 112 11.10 21.18 -16.72
CA ASN A 112 10.33 22.36 -17.14
C ASN A 112 8.90 22.34 -16.60
N SER A 113 8.74 22.23 -15.27
CA SER A 113 7.42 22.28 -14.64
C SER A 113 7.45 23.05 -13.32
N TYR A 114 6.30 23.61 -12.98
CA TYR A 114 6.02 24.22 -11.69
C TYR A 114 5.28 23.24 -10.77
N THR A 115 5.40 23.42 -9.46
CA THR A 115 4.54 22.71 -8.50
C THR A 115 3.10 23.20 -8.64
N ALA A 116 2.12 22.28 -8.62
CA ALA A 116 0.71 22.65 -8.76
C ALA A 116 0.23 23.66 -7.69
N PRO A 117 0.64 23.55 -6.40
CA PRO A 117 0.29 24.57 -5.40
C PRO A 117 0.81 25.96 -5.72
N SER A 118 2.05 26.08 -6.25
CA SER A 118 2.62 27.38 -6.59
C SER A 118 1.87 28.06 -7.74
N VAL A 119 1.42 27.26 -8.71
CA VAL A 119 0.56 27.74 -9.81
C VAL A 119 -0.77 28.24 -9.27
N GLY A 120 -1.40 27.51 -8.34
CA GLY A 120 -2.63 27.95 -7.67
C GLY A 120 -2.45 29.25 -6.89
N ALA A 121 -1.36 29.38 -6.12
CA ALA A 121 -1.03 30.60 -5.36
C ALA A 121 -0.79 31.81 -6.29
N PHE A 122 -0.04 31.60 -7.38
CA PHE A 122 0.20 32.62 -8.38
C PHE A 122 -1.11 33.09 -9.04
N GLY A 123 -1.97 32.16 -9.48
CA GLY A 123 -3.26 32.51 -10.10
C GLY A 123 -4.18 33.28 -9.16
N ALA A 124 -4.24 32.90 -7.88
CA ALA A 124 -5.02 33.61 -6.87
C ALA A 124 -4.49 35.03 -6.63
N ALA A 125 -3.17 35.20 -6.46
CA ALA A 125 -2.54 36.51 -6.26
C ALA A 125 -2.67 37.42 -7.48
N PHE A 126 -2.49 36.87 -8.68
CA PHE A 126 -2.74 37.60 -9.93
C PHE A 126 -4.19 38.11 -10.01
N GLY A 127 -5.18 37.22 -9.76
CA GLY A 127 -6.59 37.61 -9.79
C GLY A 127 -6.92 38.71 -8.78
N GLN A 128 -6.33 38.68 -7.58
CA GLN A 128 -6.48 39.71 -6.56
C GLN A 128 -5.85 41.04 -7.01
N ALA A 129 -4.65 41.05 -7.58
CA ALA A 129 -3.95 42.24 -8.05
C ALA A 129 -4.73 42.94 -9.17
N VAL A 130 -5.18 42.17 -10.18
CA VAL A 130 -5.99 42.73 -11.28
C VAL A 130 -7.35 43.20 -10.77
N GLY A 131 -8.01 42.48 -9.88
CA GLY A 131 -9.26 42.93 -9.24
C GLY A 131 -9.11 44.21 -8.42
N SER A 132 -7.90 44.54 -7.95
CA SER A 132 -7.56 45.78 -7.25
C SER A 132 -7.10 46.89 -8.19
N GLY A 133 -7.11 46.67 -9.52
CA GLY A 133 -6.82 47.67 -10.54
C GLY A 133 -5.37 47.64 -11.07
N ALA A 134 -4.56 46.65 -10.72
CA ALA A 134 -3.24 46.51 -11.32
C ALA A 134 -3.34 46.12 -12.80
N ALA A 135 -2.44 46.65 -13.64
CA ALA A 135 -2.32 46.22 -15.01
C ALA A 135 -1.82 44.75 -15.07
N PRO A 136 -2.37 43.88 -15.97
CA PRO A 136 -1.99 42.50 -16.02
C PRO A 136 -0.48 42.20 -16.11
N PRO A 137 0.33 42.91 -16.92
CA PRO A 137 1.78 42.71 -16.95
C PRO A 137 2.46 43.04 -15.62
N GLN A 138 2.00 44.03 -14.90
CA GLN A 138 2.51 44.40 -13.56
C GLN A 138 2.11 43.33 -12.54
N ALA A 139 0.85 42.88 -12.58
CA ALA A 139 0.37 41.81 -11.70
C ALA A 139 1.16 40.50 -11.89
N VAL A 140 1.56 40.16 -13.12
CA VAL A 140 2.46 39.01 -13.38
C VAL A 140 3.83 39.25 -12.75
N ALA A 141 4.45 40.42 -13.03
CA ALA A 141 5.81 40.70 -12.54
C ALA A 141 5.90 40.68 -10.99
N ASP A 142 4.90 41.27 -10.32
CA ASP A 142 4.85 41.37 -8.87
C ASP A 142 4.63 40.02 -8.17
N ASN A 143 4.04 39.04 -8.87
CA ASN A 143 3.69 37.74 -8.29
C ASN A 143 4.52 36.55 -8.86
N LEU A 144 5.46 36.82 -9.77
CA LEU A 144 6.25 35.80 -10.44
C LEU A 144 7.06 34.90 -9.46
N ASN A 145 7.48 35.47 -8.34
CA ASN A 145 8.22 34.82 -7.26
C ASN A 145 7.37 33.79 -6.48
N LEU A 146 6.05 33.75 -6.65
CA LEU A 146 5.19 32.72 -6.08
C LEU A 146 5.31 31.41 -6.83
N LEU A 147 5.69 31.44 -8.12
CA LEU A 147 5.93 30.24 -8.91
C LEU A 147 7.19 29.51 -8.42
N GLN A 148 7.08 28.21 -8.25
CA GLN A 148 8.19 27.37 -7.80
C GLN A 148 8.43 26.25 -8.79
N LYS A 149 9.67 26.18 -9.30
CA LYS A 149 10.09 25.05 -10.12
C LYS A 149 9.92 23.75 -9.35
N SER A 150 9.36 22.73 -10.01
CA SER A 150 9.28 21.40 -9.44
C SER A 150 10.68 20.80 -9.27
N ALA A 151 10.92 20.20 -8.10
CA ALA A 151 12.14 19.46 -7.77
C ALA A 151 11.94 17.94 -7.87
N VAL A 152 10.95 17.50 -8.66
CA VAL A 152 10.63 16.08 -8.83
C VAL A 152 11.79 15.37 -9.53
N GLU A 153 12.25 14.27 -8.93
CA GLU A 153 13.27 13.40 -9.49
C GLU A 153 12.65 12.16 -10.14
N TYR A 154 13.43 11.53 -11.02
CA TYR A 154 13.07 10.24 -11.59
C TYR A 154 12.95 9.17 -10.51
N ILE A 155 12.02 8.23 -10.72
CA ILE A 155 11.67 7.20 -9.74
C ILE A 155 12.86 6.27 -9.43
N LYS A 156 12.98 5.94 -8.15
CA LYS A 156 14.01 5.02 -7.60
C LYS A 156 13.30 3.88 -6.86
N PRO A 157 13.97 2.73 -6.67
CA PRO A 157 13.44 1.69 -5.79
C PRO A 157 13.29 2.19 -4.35
N GLU A 158 12.13 1.93 -3.78
CA GLU A 158 11.81 2.17 -2.38
C GLU A 158 12.60 1.22 -1.48
N LEU A 159 13.09 1.71 -0.36
CA LEU A 159 13.81 0.94 0.64
C LEU A 159 13.03 0.84 1.93
N VAL A 160 13.05 -0.32 2.55
CA VAL A 160 12.46 -0.54 3.87
C VAL A 160 13.45 -1.21 4.80
N SER A 161 13.48 -0.74 6.04
CA SER A 161 14.14 -1.42 7.16
C SER A 161 13.10 -1.76 8.20
N THR A 162 12.95 -3.04 8.53
CA THR A 162 11.93 -3.52 9.46
C THR A 162 12.57 -4.23 10.64
N PHE A 163 12.13 -3.88 11.84
CA PHE A 163 12.39 -4.60 13.07
C PHE A 163 11.10 -5.27 13.54
N GLU A 164 11.19 -6.51 13.96
CA GLU A 164 10.06 -7.28 14.46
C GLU A 164 10.41 -8.00 15.76
N ILE A 165 9.44 -8.05 16.66
CA ILE A 165 9.45 -8.94 17.83
C ILE A 165 8.13 -9.69 17.89
N GLY A 166 8.17 -10.92 18.37
CA GLY A 166 6.98 -11.74 18.52
C GLY A 166 7.12 -12.78 19.60
N TYR A 167 5.98 -13.20 20.09
CA TYR A 167 5.85 -14.26 21.07
C TYR A 167 4.73 -15.20 20.63
N ARG A 168 4.96 -16.49 20.75
CA ARG A 168 3.94 -17.51 20.61
C ARG A 168 4.03 -18.49 21.76
N GLY A 169 2.92 -18.75 22.42
CA GLY A 169 2.89 -19.65 23.55
C GLY A 169 1.60 -20.46 23.65
N LEU A 170 1.73 -21.67 24.20
CA LEU A 170 0.62 -22.52 24.58
C LEU A 170 0.55 -22.57 26.11
N TRP A 171 -0.48 -21.99 26.67
CA TRP A 171 -0.76 -21.92 28.09
C TRP A 171 -1.84 -22.92 28.47
N LEU A 172 -1.70 -23.54 29.64
CA LEU A 172 -2.71 -24.46 30.17
C LEU A 172 -3.13 -25.57 29.18
N ASP A 173 -2.27 -25.89 28.19
CA ASP A 173 -2.47 -26.86 27.12
C ASP A 173 -3.64 -26.56 26.16
N ASN A 174 -4.39 -25.52 26.38
CA ASN A 174 -5.59 -25.18 25.61
C ASN A 174 -5.74 -23.70 25.25
N LEU A 175 -4.87 -22.82 25.74
CA LEU A 175 -4.84 -21.39 25.39
C LEU A 175 -3.60 -21.08 24.57
N SER A 176 -3.78 -20.86 23.27
CA SER A 176 -2.71 -20.33 22.40
C SER A 176 -2.75 -18.81 22.40
N VAL A 177 -1.57 -18.20 22.58
CA VAL A 177 -1.36 -16.76 22.51
C VAL A 177 -0.32 -16.50 21.43
N ASP A 178 -0.61 -15.59 20.51
CA ASP A 178 0.34 -15.11 19.49
C ASP A 178 0.37 -13.58 19.53
N PHE A 179 1.54 -13.01 19.72
CA PHE A 179 1.78 -11.57 19.71
C PHE A 179 2.87 -11.26 18.69
N ASN A 180 2.69 -10.20 17.93
CA ASN A 180 3.70 -9.66 17.03
C ASN A 180 3.64 -8.14 17.05
N TYR A 181 4.81 -7.49 17.05
CA TYR A 181 4.97 -6.06 16.86
C TYR A 181 6.04 -5.84 15.79
N TYR A 182 5.81 -4.87 14.90
CA TYR A 182 6.78 -4.44 13.92
C TYR A 182 6.92 -2.93 13.88
N TYR A 183 8.12 -2.48 13.51
CA TYR A 183 8.42 -1.10 13.15
C TYR A 183 9.19 -1.09 11.85
N SER A 184 8.67 -0.38 10.86
CA SER A 184 9.24 -0.25 9.52
C SER A 184 9.56 1.21 9.22
N ARG A 185 10.74 1.45 8.65
CA ARG A 185 11.19 2.75 8.19
C ARG A 185 11.43 2.68 6.68
N TYR A 186 10.70 3.50 5.94
CA TYR A 186 10.79 3.59 4.49
C TYR A 186 11.58 4.84 4.10
N THR A 187 12.47 4.70 3.11
CA THR A 187 13.13 5.79 2.42
C THR A 187 12.89 5.64 0.93
N ASP A 188 12.91 6.74 0.19
CA ASP A 188 12.55 6.76 -1.21
C ASP A 188 11.14 6.15 -1.45
N PHE A 189 10.16 6.42 -0.57
CA PHE A 189 8.81 5.87 -0.69
C PHE A 189 8.18 6.32 -2.02
N ILE A 190 7.64 5.37 -2.79
CA ILE A 190 7.06 5.67 -4.10
C ILE A 190 5.74 6.41 -3.94
N ILE A 191 5.65 7.59 -4.53
CA ILE A 191 4.48 8.48 -4.50
C ILE A 191 4.14 8.98 -5.89
N ASN A 192 3.01 9.69 -5.97
CA ASN A 192 2.63 10.48 -7.13
C ASN A 192 2.59 11.95 -6.74
N THR A 193 3.02 12.82 -7.65
CA THR A 193 2.87 14.27 -7.50
C THR A 193 2.34 14.89 -8.78
N VAL A 194 1.64 16.02 -8.64
CA VAL A 194 1.12 16.75 -9.79
C VAL A 194 1.99 17.97 -10.04
N VAL A 195 2.41 18.11 -11.30
CA VAL A 195 3.15 19.27 -11.77
C VAL A 195 2.45 19.91 -12.97
N ILE A 196 2.68 21.17 -13.18
CA ILE A 196 2.12 21.96 -14.30
C ILE A 196 3.26 22.36 -15.23
N ARG A 197 3.22 21.88 -16.46
CA ARG A 197 4.16 22.22 -17.50
C ARG A 197 3.54 23.27 -18.42
N PRO A 198 4.09 24.51 -18.48
CA PRO A 198 3.72 25.51 -19.49
C PRO A 198 4.36 25.16 -20.84
N ASP A 199 3.87 25.77 -21.92
CA ASP A 199 4.47 25.58 -23.25
C ASP A 199 5.84 26.25 -23.36
N SER A 200 6.04 27.41 -22.70
CA SER A 200 7.32 28.11 -22.62
C SER A 200 8.25 27.50 -21.58
N ASP A 201 9.55 27.73 -21.74
CA ASP A 201 10.53 27.38 -20.71
C ASP A 201 10.29 28.20 -19.43
N ILE A 202 10.30 27.53 -18.27
CA ILE A 202 10.03 28.16 -16.96
C ILE A 202 11.18 29.05 -16.48
N LEU A 203 12.39 28.85 -17.00
CA LEU A 203 13.55 29.67 -16.68
C LEU A 203 14.14 30.27 -17.95
N LEU A 204 14.59 31.51 -17.82
CA LEU A 204 15.43 32.16 -18.78
C LEU A 204 16.86 31.62 -18.72
N SER A 205 17.67 31.95 -19.74
CA SER A 205 19.08 31.53 -19.83
C SER A 205 19.98 32.03 -18.67
N ASN A 206 19.54 33.09 -17.98
CA ASN A 206 20.22 33.61 -16.79
C ASN A 206 19.77 32.96 -15.49
N GLY A 207 18.80 32.04 -15.56
CA GLY A 207 18.25 31.33 -14.40
C GLY A 207 17.05 31.99 -13.71
N ASP A 208 16.63 33.17 -14.14
CA ASP A 208 15.43 33.82 -13.64
C ASP A 208 14.15 33.18 -14.17
N TYR A 209 13.04 33.29 -13.44
CA TYR A 209 11.74 32.86 -13.91
C TYR A 209 11.29 33.61 -15.16
N ASN A 210 10.75 32.86 -16.12
CA ASN A 210 10.32 33.39 -17.41
C ASN A 210 8.88 33.92 -17.32
N PRO A 211 8.64 35.24 -17.53
CA PRO A 211 7.29 35.79 -17.55
C PRO A 211 6.37 35.15 -18.62
N ALA A 212 6.92 34.65 -19.74
CA ALA A 212 6.14 33.99 -20.77
C ALA A 212 5.51 32.69 -20.24
N ALA A 213 6.24 31.91 -19.44
CA ALA A 213 5.69 30.73 -18.80
C ALA A 213 4.58 31.05 -17.78
N ALA A 214 4.66 32.20 -17.11
CA ALA A 214 3.58 32.69 -16.25
C ALA A 214 2.34 33.15 -17.06
N MET A 215 2.54 33.70 -18.24
CA MET A 215 1.43 34.02 -19.17
C MET A 215 0.78 32.75 -19.70
N ASP A 216 1.55 31.70 -20.05
CA ASP A 216 0.99 30.42 -20.46
C ASP A 216 0.02 29.84 -19.40
N ILE A 217 0.34 30.02 -18.11
CA ILE A 217 -0.55 29.61 -17.02
C ILE A 217 -1.89 30.34 -17.07
N LEU A 218 -1.85 31.66 -17.30
CA LEU A 218 -3.04 32.52 -17.31
C LEU A 218 -3.90 32.29 -18.56
N GLU A 219 -3.27 31.97 -19.68
CA GLU A 219 -3.92 31.72 -20.97
C GLU A 219 -4.40 30.29 -21.14
N GLY A 220 -4.00 29.36 -20.23
CA GLY A 220 -4.35 27.96 -20.30
C GLY A 220 -3.47 27.12 -21.23
N ASN A 221 -2.33 27.69 -21.68
CA ASN A 221 -1.31 26.99 -22.51
C ASN A 221 -0.43 26.13 -21.63
N ILE A 222 -1.06 25.19 -20.92
CA ILE A 222 -0.42 24.33 -19.91
C ILE A 222 -0.90 22.90 -20.04
N GLN A 223 -0.05 21.97 -19.62
CA GLN A 223 -0.43 20.58 -19.40
C GLN A 223 -0.10 20.14 -17.97
N ALA A 224 -1.09 19.60 -17.26
CA ALA A 224 -0.87 18.97 -15.98
C ALA A 224 -0.37 17.53 -16.18
N PHE A 225 0.65 17.17 -15.40
CA PHE A 225 1.18 15.81 -15.35
C PHE A 225 1.12 15.30 -13.92
N GLN A 226 0.68 14.04 -13.77
CA GLN A 226 0.86 13.28 -12.56
C GLN A 226 2.06 12.37 -12.74
N LEU A 227 3.14 12.65 -12.02
CA LEU A 227 4.42 11.95 -12.12
C LEU A 227 4.58 10.93 -11.01
N TYR A 228 5.08 9.75 -11.36
CA TYR A 228 5.60 8.80 -10.37
C TYR A 228 7.01 9.19 -9.96
N THR A 229 7.23 9.31 -8.67
CA THR A 229 8.51 9.72 -8.06
C THR A 229 8.66 9.12 -6.67
N ASN A 230 9.60 9.61 -5.88
CA ASN A 230 9.81 9.20 -4.51
C ASN A 230 9.61 10.38 -3.55
N ALA A 231 9.07 10.10 -2.37
CA ALA A 231 9.03 11.06 -1.28
C ALA A 231 10.46 11.41 -0.83
N SER A 232 10.71 12.69 -0.57
CA SER A 232 11.96 13.18 0.02
C SER A 232 12.09 12.74 1.48
N ASP A 233 10.96 12.55 2.15
CA ASP A 233 10.87 12.32 3.58
C ASP A 233 10.83 10.84 3.92
N VAL A 234 11.17 10.55 5.18
CA VAL A 234 11.10 9.21 5.74
C VAL A 234 9.67 8.94 6.18
N VAL A 235 9.11 7.84 5.67
CA VAL A 235 7.82 7.32 6.12
C VAL A 235 8.08 6.20 7.13
N SER A 236 7.37 6.20 8.26
CA SER A 236 7.41 5.08 9.20
C SER A 236 6.05 4.43 9.36
N ALA A 237 6.07 3.11 9.52
CA ALA A 237 4.90 2.30 9.80
C ALA A 237 5.18 1.40 10.99
N GLN A 238 4.22 1.26 11.88
CA GLN A 238 4.31 0.33 13.00
C GLN A 238 2.97 -0.35 13.23
N GLY A 239 3.02 -1.50 13.85
CA GLY A 239 1.79 -2.18 14.20
C GLY A 239 2.01 -3.33 15.17
N ALA A 240 0.92 -3.72 15.81
CA ALA A 240 0.87 -4.85 16.70
C ALA A 240 -0.32 -5.74 16.38
N THR A 241 -0.12 -7.04 16.48
CA THR A 241 -1.19 -8.03 16.39
C THR A 241 -1.18 -8.89 17.64
N LEU A 242 -2.33 -9.09 18.25
CA LEU A 242 -2.52 -9.98 19.37
C LEU A 242 -3.65 -10.95 19.05
N GLY A 243 -3.36 -12.24 19.18
CA GLY A 243 -4.31 -13.33 18.94
C GLY A 243 -4.38 -14.29 20.14
N PHE A 244 -5.60 -14.70 20.46
CA PHE A 244 -5.90 -15.74 21.44
C PHE A 244 -6.74 -16.81 20.80
N SER A 245 -6.43 -18.07 21.04
CA SER A 245 -7.26 -19.21 20.67
C SER A 245 -7.40 -20.11 21.89
N TYR A 246 -8.61 -20.32 22.34
CA TYR A 246 -8.91 -21.10 23.52
C TYR A 246 -9.81 -22.29 23.18
N LEU A 247 -9.30 -23.48 23.48
CA LEU A 247 -10.07 -24.72 23.38
C LEU A 247 -10.80 -24.96 24.69
N LEU A 248 -12.11 -24.73 24.66
CA LEU A 248 -13.02 -24.88 25.78
C LEU A 248 -13.45 -26.35 25.94
N PRO A 249 -13.93 -26.75 27.13
CA PRO A 249 -14.52 -28.08 27.34
C PRO A 249 -15.62 -28.41 26.31
N LYS A 250 -15.83 -29.68 26.07
CA LYS A 250 -16.84 -30.22 25.13
C LYS A 250 -16.60 -29.80 23.66
N GLY A 251 -15.35 -29.46 23.28
CA GLY A 251 -14.98 -29.20 21.89
C GLY A 251 -15.37 -27.83 21.37
N TYR A 252 -15.72 -26.89 22.23
CA TYR A 252 -15.88 -25.49 21.82
C TYR A 252 -14.52 -24.84 21.59
N SER A 253 -14.48 -23.90 20.66
CA SER A 253 -13.32 -23.06 20.39
C SER A 253 -13.72 -21.60 20.40
N LEU A 254 -12.91 -20.76 21.04
CA LEU A 254 -13.03 -19.31 21.05
C LEU A 254 -11.71 -18.72 20.50
N GLY A 255 -11.80 -17.92 19.45
CA GLY A 255 -10.69 -17.14 18.92
C GLY A 255 -10.99 -15.64 19.05
N VAL A 256 -9.99 -14.87 19.43
CA VAL A 256 -10.03 -13.41 19.44
C VAL A 256 -8.74 -12.91 18.84
N ASN A 257 -8.83 -11.97 17.93
CA ASN A 257 -7.66 -11.28 17.40
C ASN A 257 -7.90 -9.79 17.29
N GLY A 258 -6.84 -9.01 17.46
CA GLY A 258 -6.82 -7.57 17.26
C GLY A 258 -5.55 -7.16 16.56
N THR A 259 -5.65 -6.23 15.63
CA THR A 259 -4.53 -5.63 14.92
C THR A 259 -4.63 -4.12 15.04
N TRP A 260 -3.54 -3.51 15.42
CA TRP A 260 -3.32 -2.07 15.37
C TRP A 260 -2.23 -1.76 14.35
N ALA A 261 -2.43 -0.75 13.53
CA ALA A 261 -1.45 -0.26 12.55
C ALA A 261 -1.47 1.27 12.54
N SER A 262 -0.29 1.88 12.56
CA SER A 262 -0.12 3.33 12.54
C SER A 262 0.95 3.72 11.54
N PHE A 263 0.70 4.79 10.80
CA PHE A 263 1.62 5.38 9.85
C PHE A 263 1.96 6.79 10.29
N ASN A 264 3.23 7.12 10.28
CA ASN A 264 3.71 8.47 10.53
C ASN A 264 4.39 9.00 9.28
N LEU A 265 3.81 10.04 8.72
CA LEU A 265 4.37 10.83 7.65
C LEU A 265 5.12 11.97 8.32
N MET A 266 6.43 11.82 8.53
CA MET A 266 7.26 12.90 9.05
C MET A 266 7.36 13.97 7.96
N GLU A 267 6.70 15.11 8.18
CA GLU A 267 6.73 16.30 7.30
C GLU A 267 6.21 16.06 5.86
N ALA A 268 5.15 15.27 5.70
CA ALA A 268 4.54 15.12 4.40
C ALA A 268 4.07 16.50 3.88
N ASP A 269 4.66 16.95 2.79
CA ASP A 269 4.05 17.96 1.96
C ASP A 269 2.61 17.49 1.64
N ALA A 270 1.62 18.35 1.86
CA ALA A 270 0.20 18.04 1.69
C ALA A 270 -0.15 17.45 0.30
N ASN A 271 0.78 17.55 -0.64
CA ASN A 271 0.66 17.02 -2.00
C ASN A 271 1.24 15.60 -2.18
N ASN A 272 1.92 15.04 -1.19
CA ASN A 272 2.67 13.79 -1.28
C ASN A 272 2.20 12.77 -0.24
N ILE A 273 0.92 12.42 -0.23
CA ILE A 273 0.34 11.48 0.76
C ILE A 273 0.50 10.04 0.26
N PRO A 274 1.26 9.19 0.97
CA PRO A 274 1.35 7.78 0.66
C PRO A 274 -0.01 7.09 0.86
N ALA A 275 -0.45 6.33 -0.13
CA ALA A 275 -1.72 5.62 -0.11
C ALA A 275 -1.61 4.30 0.67
N PHE A 276 -1.55 4.34 1.99
CA PHE A 276 -1.56 3.12 2.81
C PHE A 276 -2.93 2.44 2.89
N ASN A 277 -4.02 3.21 2.79
CA ASN A 277 -5.39 2.70 2.67
C ASN A 277 -5.73 1.56 3.64
N THR A 278 -5.39 1.74 4.91
CA THR A 278 -5.48 0.71 5.94
C THR A 278 -6.11 1.28 7.20
N PRO A 279 -7.15 0.64 7.78
CA PRO A 279 -7.72 1.09 9.05
C PRO A 279 -6.71 0.93 10.19
N GLU A 280 -6.77 1.86 11.16
CA GLU A 280 -5.89 1.83 12.32
C GLU A 280 -6.16 0.60 13.20
N PHE A 281 -7.43 0.23 13.40
CA PHE A 281 -7.80 -0.92 14.20
C PHE A 281 -8.66 -1.91 13.42
N ARG A 282 -8.37 -3.20 13.62
CA ARG A 282 -9.20 -4.33 13.18
C ARG A 282 -9.28 -5.36 14.29
N THR A 283 -10.44 -5.98 14.43
CA THR A 283 -10.63 -7.08 15.39
C THR A 283 -11.55 -8.14 14.84
N GLY A 284 -11.41 -9.36 15.35
CA GLY A 284 -12.25 -10.48 15.00
C GLY A 284 -12.45 -11.41 16.20
N ILE A 285 -13.65 -11.96 16.29
CA ILE A 285 -14.01 -12.97 17.27
C ILE A 285 -14.59 -14.16 16.52
N THR A 286 -14.11 -15.35 16.82
CA THR A 286 -14.64 -16.60 16.29
C THR A 286 -15.11 -17.48 17.44
N PHE A 287 -16.26 -18.12 17.27
CA PHE A 287 -16.78 -19.11 18.23
C PHE A 287 -17.39 -20.27 17.48
N GLY A 288 -17.03 -21.47 17.85
CA GLY A 288 -17.52 -22.65 17.15
C GLY A 288 -17.38 -23.95 17.93
N ASN A 289 -18.02 -24.96 17.39
CA ASN A 289 -17.88 -26.36 17.82
C ASN A 289 -18.08 -27.27 16.59
N THR A 290 -17.06 -28.01 16.21
CA THR A 290 -17.13 -28.90 15.04
C THR A 290 -17.85 -30.21 15.28
N ALA A 291 -18.19 -30.49 16.56
CA ALA A 291 -18.90 -31.67 17.02
C ALA A 291 -19.80 -31.34 18.20
N LEU A 292 -20.69 -30.36 18.02
CA LEU A 292 -21.73 -29.98 19.01
C LEU A 292 -22.60 -31.20 19.38
N THR A 293 -22.89 -31.99 18.35
CA THR A 293 -23.39 -33.38 18.47
C THR A 293 -22.51 -34.26 17.62
N GLU A 294 -22.76 -35.58 17.60
CA GLU A 294 -22.03 -36.52 16.70
C GLU A 294 -22.10 -36.10 15.21
N ARG A 295 -23.14 -35.33 14.83
CA ARG A 295 -23.43 -34.95 13.43
C ARG A 295 -23.38 -33.48 13.16
N ILE A 296 -23.62 -32.64 14.14
CA ILE A 296 -23.79 -31.18 13.95
C ILE A 296 -22.55 -30.45 14.45
N GLY A 297 -22.05 -29.54 13.63
CA GLY A 297 -21.07 -28.54 14.02
C GLY A 297 -21.53 -27.16 13.58
N PHE A 298 -20.96 -26.12 14.17
CA PHE A 298 -21.19 -24.74 13.78
C PHE A 298 -19.93 -23.89 13.94
N ASN A 299 -19.90 -22.77 13.22
CA ASN A 299 -18.91 -21.72 13.39
C ASN A 299 -19.60 -20.35 13.21
N LEU A 300 -19.24 -19.41 14.08
CA LEU A 300 -19.65 -18.01 14.04
C LEU A 300 -18.40 -17.16 14.05
N ALA A 301 -18.33 -16.15 13.18
CA ALA A 301 -17.24 -15.18 13.15
C ALA A 301 -17.81 -13.77 13.05
N TRP A 302 -17.40 -12.91 13.96
CA TRP A 302 -17.63 -11.47 13.89
C TRP A 302 -16.33 -10.76 13.56
N ARG A 303 -16.37 -9.80 12.65
CA ARG A 303 -15.22 -8.96 12.26
C ARG A 303 -15.65 -7.51 12.30
N TRP A 304 -14.75 -6.69 12.75
CA TRP A 304 -14.90 -5.23 12.75
C TRP A 304 -13.61 -4.57 12.28
N GLN A 305 -13.75 -3.48 11.56
CA GLN A 305 -12.66 -2.57 11.25
C GLN A 305 -13.08 -1.13 11.45
N ASP A 306 -12.10 -0.29 11.81
CA ASP A 306 -12.27 1.15 11.95
C ASP A 306 -12.40 1.82 10.58
N ALA A 307 -12.91 3.07 10.60
CA ALA A 307 -12.95 3.93 9.44
C ALA A 307 -11.54 4.43 9.09
N PHE A 308 -11.30 4.70 7.81
CA PHE A 308 -10.02 5.24 7.37
C PHE A 308 -10.19 6.07 6.09
N ASP A 309 -9.22 6.98 5.87
CA ASP A 309 -9.17 7.76 4.65
C ASP A 309 -8.53 6.96 3.53
N TRP A 310 -9.15 7.02 2.35
CA TRP A 310 -8.69 6.35 1.15
C TRP A 310 -8.04 7.36 0.22
N TYR A 311 -6.80 7.12 -0.12
CA TYR A 311 -6.05 7.90 -1.09
C TYR A 311 -5.83 7.08 -2.36
N GLY A 312 -6.10 7.66 -3.52
CA GLY A 312 -5.93 6.99 -4.81
C GLY A 312 -5.93 8.01 -5.95
N THR A 313 -5.65 7.57 -7.15
CA THR A 313 -5.54 8.44 -8.34
C THR A 313 -6.77 9.32 -8.55
N LEU A 314 -7.96 8.81 -8.22
CA LEU A 314 -9.23 9.54 -8.36
C LEU A 314 -9.55 10.44 -7.17
N THR A 315 -8.81 10.33 -6.06
CA THR A 315 -9.10 11.05 -4.81
C THR A 315 -7.96 11.97 -4.36
N GLN A 316 -6.99 12.26 -5.23
CA GLN A 316 -5.80 13.05 -4.87
C GLN A 316 -6.10 14.46 -4.39
N MET A 317 -7.23 15.05 -4.80
CA MET A 317 -7.62 16.41 -4.37
C MET A 317 -8.47 16.41 -3.09
N ALA A 318 -9.07 15.24 -2.73
CA ALA A 318 -9.81 15.06 -1.49
C ALA A 318 -9.83 13.57 -1.15
N PRO A 319 -9.43 13.15 0.05
CA PRO A 319 -9.45 11.74 0.42
C PRO A 319 -10.89 11.22 0.35
N GLY A 320 -11.03 9.99 -0.17
CA GLY A 320 -12.25 9.24 0.00
C GLY A 320 -12.34 8.73 1.44
N ARG A 321 -13.54 8.45 1.95
CA ARG A 321 -13.73 7.88 3.29
C ARG A 321 -14.29 6.48 3.17
N ILE A 322 -13.65 5.53 3.82
CA ILE A 322 -14.20 4.20 4.08
C ILE A 322 -14.68 4.20 5.52
N GLU A 323 -15.99 4.05 5.71
CA GLU A 323 -16.60 4.05 7.04
C GLU A 323 -16.29 2.76 7.80
N ALA A 324 -16.32 2.84 9.14
CA ALA A 324 -16.19 1.67 9.98
C ALA A 324 -17.36 0.71 9.74
N TYR A 325 -17.06 -0.58 9.70
CA TYR A 325 -18.10 -1.57 9.54
C TYR A 325 -17.80 -2.86 10.29
N SER A 326 -18.85 -3.65 10.49
CA SER A 326 -18.72 -5.02 10.98
C SER A 326 -19.51 -5.99 10.12
N THR A 327 -19.05 -7.23 10.09
CA THR A 327 -19.71 -8.35 9.43
C THR A 327 -19.79 -9.55 10.36
N VAL A 328 -20.82 -10.35 10.18
CA VAL A 328 -20.98 -11.63 10.86
C VAL A 328 -21.07 -12.73 9.83
N ASP A 329 -20.21 -13.74 9.96
CA ASP A 329 -20.30 -14.97 9.17
C ASP A 329 -20.81 -16.09 10.03
N MET A 330 -21.60 -16.97 9.48
CA MET A 330 -22.13 -18.15 10.15
C MET A 330 -22.11 -19.37 9.26
N GLN A 331 -21.75 -20.53 9.81
CA GLN A 331 -21.81 -21.80 9.13
C GLN A 331 -22.33 -22.88 10.07
N VAL A 332 -23.23 -23.71 9.57
CA VAL A 332 -23.64 -24.96 10.22
C VAL A 332 -23.23 -26.13 9.33
N SER A 333 -22.67 -27.16 9.93
CA SER A 333 -22.26 -28.39 9.24
C SER A 333 -23.07 -29.58 9.77
N TYR A 334 -23.45 -30.46 8.83
CA TYR A 334 -24.13 -31.72 9.14
C TYR A 334 -23.39 -32.88 8.50
N LYS A 335 -22.93 -33.83 9.33
CA LYS A 335 -22.23 -35.04 8.88
C LYS A 335 -23.24 -36.10 8.47
N LEU A 336 -23.02 -36.71 7.31
CA LEU A 336 -23.74 -37.83 6.74
C LEU A 336 -22.84 -39.09 6.75
N PRO A 337 -22.72 -39.82 7.89
CA PRO A 337 -21.71 -40.88 8.05
C PRO A 337 -21.88 -42.01 7.03
N ARG A 338 -23.12 -42.37 6.68
CA ARG A 338 -23.39 -43.44 5.70
C ARG A 338 -22.91 -43.08 4.30
N GLN A 339 -22.98 -41.82 3.90
CA GLN A 339 -22.55 -41.28 2.61
C GLN A 339 -21.10 -40.79 2.66
N LYS A 340 -20.40 -40.89 3.80
CA LYS A 340 -19.06 -40.36 3.99
C LYS A 340 -18.97 -38.91 3.52
N SER A 341 -19.97 -38.08 3.87
CA SER A 341 -20.08 -36.71 3.39
C SER A 341 -20.48 -35.72 4.48
N VAL A 342 -20.24 -34.45 4.21
CA VAL A 342 -20.62 -33.34 5.09
C VAL A 342 -21.34 -32.29 4.26
N VAL A 343 -22.55 -31.94 4.67
CA VAL A 343 -23.28 -30.79 4.14
C VAL A 343 -22.96 -29.58 5.01
N LYS A 344 -22.65 -28.45 4.37
CA LYS A 344 -22.46 -27.15 5.04
C LYS A 344 -23.41 -26.14 4.47
N ILE A 345 -24.09 -25.40 5.34
CA ILE A 345 -24.91 -24.25 4.99
C ILE A 345 -24.32 -23.06 5.72
N GLY A 346 -24.07 -21.99 5.03
CA GLY A 346 -23.43 -20.83 5.62
C GLY A 346 -23.73 -19.53 4.89
N ALA A 347 -23.36 -18.46 5.55
CA ALA A 347 -23.36 -17.11 5.02
C ALA A 347 -22.08 -16.39 5.43
N SER A 348 -21.51 -15.65 4.50
CA SER A 348 -20.57 -14.59 4.79
C SER A 348 -21.34 -13.28 4.75
N ASN A 349 -21.07 -12.39 5.73
CA ASN A 349 -21.86 -11.18 5.93
C ASN A 349 -23.37 -11.49 6.03
N LEU A 350 -23.73 -12.28 7.04
CA LEU A 350 -25.07 -12.85 7.25
C LEU A 350 -26.21 -11.82 7.20
N PHE A 351 -25.93 -10.58 7.63
CA PHE A 351 -26.93 -9.50 7.70
C PHE A 351 -26.96 -8.64 6.42
N ASP A 352 -26.23 -9.03 5.38
CA ASP A 352 -26.19 -8.32 4.09
C ASP A 352 -25.82 -6.83 4.21
N ASN A 353 -24.94 -6.50 5.15
CA ASN A 353 -24.43 -5.12 5.27
C ASN A 353 -23.71 -4.73 3.98
N GLN A 354 -24.20 -3.68 3.31
CA GLN A 354 -23.57 -3.18 2.09
C GLN A 354 -22.33 -2.38 2.45
N VAL A 355 -21.17 -3.02 2.37
CA VAL A 355 -19.88 -2.42 2.78
C VAL A 355 -19.01 -2.08 1.58
N TYR A 356 -18.37 -0.90 1.65
CA TYR A 356 -17.29 -0.54 0.74
C TYR A 356 -15.95 -1.03 1.31
N GLN A 357 -15.20 -1.77 0.50
CA GLN A 357 -13.84 -2.23 0.87
C GLN A 357 -12.75 -1.36 0.26
N ALA A 358 -13.06 -0.68 -0.84
CA ALA A 358 -12.18 0.25 -1.54
C ALA A 358 -13.04 1.38 -2.13
N TYR A 359 -12.53 2.60 -2.10
CA TYR A 359 -13.23 3.75 -2.68
C TYR A 359 -13.36 3.57 -4.19
N GLY A 360 -14.58 3.80 -4.70
CA GLY A 360 -14.91 3.59 -6.12
C GLY A 360 -15.18 2.13 -6.52
N SER A 361 -15.09 1.16 -5.57
CA SER A 361 -15.53 -0.22 -5.82
C SER A 361 -17.03 -0.38 -5.59
N PRO A 362 -17.67 -1.41 -6.16
CA PRO A 362 -19.02 -1.78 -5.76
C PRO A 362 -19.05 -2.22 -4.29
N THR A 363 -20.21 -2.10 -3.65
CA THR A 363 -20.44 -2.64 -2.30
C THR A 363 -20.40 -4.16 -2.32
N VAL A 364 -19.96 -4.74 -1.21
CA VAL A 364 -19.98 -6.19 -0.98
C VAL A 364 -21.05 -6.49 0.06
N GLY A 365 -22.06 -7.24 -0.37
CA GLY A 365 -23.17 -7.69 0.48
C GLY A 365 -23.00 -9.12 0.96
N GLY A 366 -24.10 -9.76 1.36
CA GLY A 366 -24.15 -11.13 1.86
C GLY A 366 -23.95 -12.17 0.78
N LEU A 367 -23.14 -13.20 1.09
CA LEU A 367 -22.97 -14.39 0.27
C LEU A 367 -23.50 -15.62 1.02
N TYR A 368 -24.52 -16.26 0.48
CA TYR A 368 -25.13 -17.45 1.07
C TYR A 368 -24.76 -18.68 0.25
N TYR A 369 -24.41 -19.77 0.90
CA TYR A 369 -23.93 -20.96 0.21
C TYR A 369 -24.39 -22.26 0.84
N VAL A 370 -24.48 -23.29 0.01
CA VAL A 370 -24.58 -24.69 0.40
C VAL A 370 -23.40 -25.44 -0.20
N SER A 371 -22.72 -26.22 0.61
CA SER A 371 -21.57 -27.04 0.17
C SER A 371 -21.77 -28.47 0.57
N LEU A 372 -21.46 -29.40 -0.33
CA LEU A 372 -21.42 -30.84 -0.09
C LEU A 372 -19.98 -31.31 -0.32
N THR A 373 -19.37 -31.84 0.74
CA THR A 373 -18.01 -32.40 0.72
C THR A 373 -18.09 -33.91 0.90
N PHE A 374 -17.50 -34.66 -0.02
CA PHE A 374 -17.35 -36.10 0.09
C PHE A 374 -15.96 -36.42 0.65
N ASP A 375 -15.95 -37.19 1.75
CA ASP A 375 -14.74 -37.66 2.39
C ASP A 375 -14.48 -39.10 1.97
N GLU A 376 -13.31 -39.38 1.41
CA GLU A 376 -12.88 -40.74 0.98
C GLU A 376 -13.71 -41.45 -0.09
N MET A 377 -14.56 -40.76 -0.85
CA MET A 377 -15.44 -41.43 -1.85
C MET A 377 -14.65 -42.13 -2.99
N PHE A 378 -13.38 -41.75 -3.21
CA PHE A 378 -12.52 -42.26 -4.29
C PHE A 378 -11.22 -42.93 -3.80
N ARG A 379 -11.04 -43.15 -2.50
CA ARG A 379 -9.96 -44.02 -2.00
C ARG A 379 -10.42 -45.47 -2.15
N LYS A 380 -9.88 -46.18 -3.16
CA LYS A 380 -9.88 -47.64 -3.24
C LYS A 380 -8.81 -48.20 -2.35
#